data_aebd788a28d513ffe2c621850691880e
#
_entry.id   aebd788a28d513ffe2c621850691880e
#
_cell.length_a   1.000
_cell.length_b   1.000
_cell.length_c   1.000
_cell.angle_alpha   90.00
_cell.angle_beta   90.00
_cell.angle_gamma   90.00
#
_symmetry.space_group_name_H-M   'P 1'
#
loop_
_entity.id
_entity.type
_entity.pdbx_description
1 polymer ?
#
loop_
_entity_poly.entity_id
_entity_poly.type
_entity_poly.pdbx_seq_one_letter_code
_entity_poly.pdbx_strand_id
1 'polypeptide(L)'
;MENLLDIQDLHAVAGEKEILKGLNLKINKGETHVIMGPNGAGKSTTANVILNNPEYKKVSGKVVLEGEDISDLSTDKIAKKGVFMSFQSPVEIPGISTTNFLKYAKNKITDKPVKIFELRDQIQKYMEELNMNPKLIERNLNVGFSGGEKKKNEILQMLVLEPKLVILDETDSGLDVDAVRTVSKGIEMYKNEENAVLIITHNTRILENLKVDY
;
A
#
# COMPACT_ATOMS: atom_id res chain seq x y z
N MET A 1 -2.61 -10.35 20.82
CA MET A 1 -2.68 -9.93 19.40
C MET A 1 -1.49 -10.56 18.70
N GLU A 2 -1.69 -11.05 17.48
CA GLU A 2 -0.64 -11.71 16.71
C GLU A 2 0.20 -10.66 15.96
N ASN A 3 1.52 -10.75 16.05
CA ASN A 3 2.42 -9.81 15.41
C ASN A 3 2.42 -10.02 13.89
N LEU A 4 2.14 -8.97 13.12
CA LEU A 4 2.20 -9.00 11.66
C LEU A 4 3.54 -8.47 11.14
N LEU A 5 3.96 -7.27 11.57
CA LEU A 5 5.23 -6.64 11.18
C LEU A 5 6.04 -6.29 12.43
N ASP A 6 7.33 -6.63 12.42
CA ASP A 6 8.28 -6.27 13.45
C ASP A 6 9.59 -5.75 12.84
N ILE A 7 9.84 -4.47 12.99
CA ILE A 7 11.06 -3.80 12.57
C ILE A 7 11.96 -3.64 13.79
N GLN A 8 13.20 -4.15 13.71
CA GLN A 8 14.12 -4.21 14.82
C GLN A 8 15.42 -3.50 14.47
N ASP A 9 15.72 -2.42 15.19
CA ASP A 9 16.96 -1.63 15.09
C ASP A 9 17.39 -1.34 13.65
N LEU A 10 16.42 -0.88 12.83
CA LEU A 10 16.61 -0.74 11.38
C LEU A 10 17.42 0.52 11.06
N HIS A 11 18.57 0.34 10.43
CA HIS A 11 19.40 1.40 9.86
C HIS A 11 19.40 1.33 8.34
N ALA A 12 19.21 2.47 7.68
CA ALA A 12 19.19 2.53 6.22
C ALA A 12 19.73 3.85 5.68
N VAL A 13 20.32 3.77 4.49
CA VAL A 13 20.90 4.91 3.78
C VAL A 13 20.17 5.14 2.45
N ALA A 14 20.10 6.41 2.03
CA ALA A 14 19.75 6.81 0.67
C ALA A 14 20.97 7.50 0.08
N GLY A 15 21.60 6.89 -0.92
CA GLY A 15 22.94 7.26 -1.36
C GLY A 15 23.97 7.11 -0.22
N GLU A 16 24.65 8.20 0.14
CA GLU A 16 25.61 8.23 1.23
C GLU A 16 25.03 8.68 2.59
N LYS A 17 23.79 9.14 2.60
CA LYS A 17 23.17 9.71 3.80
C LYS A 17 22.40 8.65 4.57
N GLU A 18 22.72 8.48 5.84
CA GLU A 18 21.92 7.67 6.76
C GLU A 18 20.62 8.39 7.11
N ILE A 19 19.50 7.73 6.80
CA ILE A 19 18.16 8.26 7.02
C ILE A 19 17.47 7.58 8.19
N LEU A 20 17.50 6.23 8.26
CA LEU A 20 16.98 5.48 9.40
C LEU A 20 18.14 5.14 10.35
N LYS A 21 17.94 5.45 11.63
CA LYS A 21 18.97 5.40 12.67
C LYS A 21 18.49 4.58 13.87
N GLY A 22 18.24 3.27 13.66
CA GLY A 22 17.75 2.39 14.72
C GLY A 22 16.23 2.43 14.89
N LEU A 23 15.48 2.41 13.78
CA LEU A 23 14.03 2.39 13.81
C LEU A 23 13.51 1.06 14.39
N ASN A 24 12.62 1.17 15.37
CA ASN A 24 11.85 0.06 15.90
C ASN A 24 10.36 0.35 15.70
N LEU A 25 9.64 -0.61 15.12
CA LEU A 25 8.20 -0.50 14.89
C LEU A 25 7.57 -1.88 14.93
N LYS A 26 6.50 -2.03 15.69
CA LYS A 26 5.74 -3.28 15.78
C LYS A 26 4.29 -3.01 15.44
N ILE A 27 3.73 -3.80 14.52
CA ILE A 27 2.32 -3.72 14.08
C ILE A 27 1.72 -5.11 14.23
N ASN A 28 0.62 -5.22 14.98
CA ASN A 28 -0.12 -6.45 15.09
C ASN A 28 -1.23 -6.54 14.04
N LYS A 29 -1.77 -7.74 13.82
CA LYS A 29 -2.96 -7.94 13.01
C LYS A 29 -4.14 -7.12 13.58
N GLY A 30 -4.96 -6.58 12.70
CA GLY A 30 -6.10 -5.72 13.03
C GLY A 30 -5.76 -4.26 13.32
N GLU A 31 -4.46 -3.90 13.43
CA GLU A 31 -4.06 -2.55 13.81
C GLU A 31 -3.88 -1.60 12.62
N THR A 32 -4.19 -0.32 12.86
CA THR A 32 -3.91 0.80 11.98
C THR A 32 -2.93 1.74 12.66
N HIS A 33 -1.74 1.85 12.11
CA HIS A 33 -0.67 2.73 12.58
C HIS A 33 -0.49 3.93 11.68
N VAL A 34 -0.12 5.07 12.25
CA VAL A 34 0.18 6.30 11.51
C VAL A 34 1.57 6.81 11.85
N ILE A 35 2.38 7.02 10.83
CA ILE A 35 3.66 7.71 10.95
C ILE A 35 3.49 9.14 10.47
N MET A 36 3.68 10.10 11.36
CA MET A 36 3.67 11.53 11.07
C MET A 36 5.04 12.16 11.37
N GLY A 37 5.30 13.30 10.75
CA GLY A 37 6.53 14.04 10.99
C GLY A 37 6.89 14.95 9.81
N PRO A 38 7.90 15.82 9.97
CA PRO A 38 8.32 16.73 8.93
C PRO A 38 8.89 16.03 7.70
N ASN A 39 8.96 16.76 6.59
CA ASN A 39 9.61 16.24 5.38
C ASN A 39 11.10 15.96 5.65
N GLY A 40 11.58 14.83 5.09
CA GLY A 40 12.96 14.38 5.33
C GLY A 40 13.19 13.61 6.64
N ALA A 41 12.14 13.34 7.45
CA ALA A 41 12.26 12.55 8.68
C ALA A 41 12.42 11.03 8.45
N GLY A 42 12.38 10.57 7.20
CA GLY A 42 12.54 9.13 6.89
C GLY A 42 11.25 8.33 6.76
N LYS A 43 10.08 8.97 6.76
CA LYS A 43 8.77 8.28 6.68
C LYS A 43 8.66 7.40 5.45
N SER A 44 8.79 7.98 4.25
CA SER A 44 8.74 7.22 2.98
C SER A 44 9.94 6.27 2.83
N THR A 45 11.09 6.62 3.43
CA THR A 45 12.24 5.72 3.49
C THR A 45 11.89 4.44 4.23
N THR A 46 11.16 4.53 5.34
CA THR A 46 10.69 3.34 6.09
C THR A 46 9.87 2.41 5.20
N ALA A 47 8.88 2.94 4.48
CA ALA A 47 8.07 2.16 3.55
C ALA A 47 8.90 1.48 2.45
N ASN A 48 9.83 2.24 1.84
CA ASN A 48 10.68 1.73 0.77
C ASN A 48 11.67 0.65 1.26
N VAL A 49 12.20 0.78 2.48
CA VAL A 49 13.10 -0.22 3.07
C VAL A 49 12.35 -1.50 3.45
N ILE A 50 11.10 -1.40 3.93
CA ILE A 50 10.24 -2.58 4.16
C ILE A 50 10.09 -3.40 2.86
N LEU A 51 9.92 -2.72 1.71
CA LEU A 51 9.79 -3.36 0.40
C LEU A 51 11.12 -3.71 -0.25
N ASN A 52 12.23 -3.44 0.41
CA ASN A 52 13.59 -3.64 -0.12
C ASN A 52 13.77 -2.97 -1.49
N ASN A 53 13.29 -1.71 -1.61
CA ASN A 53 13.47 -0.90 -2.83
C ASN A 53 14.98 -0.63 -3.03
N PRO A 54 15.54 -0.95 -4.22
CA PRO A 54 16.99 -0.88 -4.48
C PRO A 54 17.60 0.53 -4.37
N GLU A 55 16.79 1.59 -4.37
CA GLU A 55 17.26 2.97 -4.14
C GLU A 55 17.68 3.23 -2.68
N TYR A 56 17.24 2.36 -1.77
CA TYR A 56 17.53 2.45 -0.33
C TYR A 56 18.28 1.21 0.13
N LYS A 57 19.42 1.42 0.78
CA LYS A 57 20.24 0.31 1.25
C LYS A 57 20.07 0.14 2.77
N LYS A 58 19.54 -1.01 3.17
CA LYS A 58 19.61 -1.46 4.57
C LYS A 58 21.06 -1.63 5.00
N VAL A 59 21.45 -1.04 6.11
CA VAL A 59 22.79 -1.14 6.70
C VAL A 59 22.80 -2.21 7.78
N SER A 60 21.83 -2.18 8.69
CA SER A 60 21.66 -3.15 9.78
C SER A 60 20.21 -3.24 10.22
N GLY A 61 19.93 -4.15 11.14
CA GLY A 61 18.58 -4.40 11.64
C GLY A 61 17.82 -5.42 10.82
N LYS A 62 16.55 -5.64 11.18
CA LYS A 62 15.69 -6.65 10.56
C LYS A 62 14.30 -6.11 10.31
N VAL A 63 13.68 -6.65 9.26
CA VAL A 63 12.24 -6.50 8.96
C VAL A 63 11.63 -7.91 8.96
N VAL A 64 10.76 -8.18 9.92
CA VAL A 64 10.14 -9.50 10.12
C VAL A 64 8.66 -9.39 9.83
N LEU A 65 8.13 -10.22 8.94
CA LEU A 65 6.71 -10.31 8.58
C LEU A 65 6.18 -11.70 8.96
N GLU A 66 5.17 -11.75 9.83
CA GLU A 66 4.60 -13.01 10.35
C GLU A 66 5.68 -13.99 10.87
N GLY A 67 6.69 -13.47 11.56
CA GLY A 67 7.79 -14.27 12.13
C GLY A 67 8.90 -14.63 11.14
N GLU A 68 8.80 -14.29 9.86
CA GLU A 68 9.81 -14.54 8.85
C GLU A 68 10.61 -13.27 8.54
N ASP A 69 11.95 -13.36 8.56
CA ASP A 69 12.83 -12.25 8.15
C ASP A 69 12.76 -12.04 6.65
N ILE A 70 12.20 -10.89 6.24
CA ILE A 70 12.02 -10.51 4.83
C ILE A 70 13.08 -9.50 4.36
N SER A 71 14.02 -9.14 5.19
CA SER A 71 14.97 -8.05 4.98
C SER A 71 15.79 -8.15 3.69
N ASP A 72 16.05 -9.37 3.22
CA ASP A 72 16.89 -9.62 2.03
C ASP A 72 16.09 -10.22 0.86
N LEU A 73 14.75 -10.26 0.98
CA LEU A 73 13.89 -10.70 -0.10
C LEU A 73 13.74 -9.60 -1.16
N SER A 74 13.62 -9.98 -2.42
CA SER A 74 13.28 -9.05 -3.51
C SER A 74 11.85 -8.51 -3.34
N THR A 75 11.60 -7.29 -3.85
CA THR A 75 10.31 -6.60 -3.74
C THR A 75 9.13 -7.46 -4.22
N ASP A 76 9.30 -8.23 -5.31
CA ASP A 76 8.28 -9.14 -5.82
C ASP A 76 7.95 -10.29 -4.85
N LYS A 77 8.94 -10.81 -4.13
CA LYS A 77 8.74 -11.85 -3.09
C LYS A 77 8.03 -11.27 -1.87
N ILE A 78 8.39 -10.03 -1.48
CA ILE A 78 7.72 -9.32 -0.39
C ILE A 78 6.25 -9.06 -0.74
N ALA A 79 5.97 -8.60 -1.98
CA ALA A 79 4.61 -8.43 -2.47
C ALA A 79 3.80 -9.74 -2.47
N LYS A 80 4.41 -10.88 -2.85
CA LYS A 80 3.78 -12.21 -2.76
C LYS A 80 3.46 -12.66 -1.34
N LYS A 81 4.19 -12.17 -0.35
CA LYS A 81 3.89 -12.42 1.07
C LYS A 81 2.72 -11.58 1.58
N GLY A 82 2.15 -10.72 0.73
CA GLY A 82 0.98 -9.92 1.05
C GLY A 82 1.31 -8.51 1.56
N VAL A 83 2.44 -7.94 1.18
CA VAL A 83 2.72 -6.52 1.42
C VAL A 83 2.35 -5.71 0.17
N PHE A 84 1.54 -4.69 0.37
CA PHE A 84 1.13 -3.73 -0.67
C PHE A 84 1.55 -2.32 -0.26
N MET A 85 2.01 -1.53 -1.22
CA MET A 85 2.31 -0.12 -1.02
C MET A 85 1.61 0.73 -2.07
N SER A 86 0.90 1.79 -1.62
CA SER A 86 0.49 2.86 -2.51
C SER A 86 1.65 3.86 -2.65
N PHE A 87 1.86 4.33 -3.87
CA PHE A 87 2.93 5.29 -4.14
C PHE A 87 2.45 6.73 -4.01
N GLN A 88 3.33 7.64 -3.59
CA GLN A 88 3.04 9.07 -3.58
C GLN A 88 2.56 9.54 -4.97
N SER A 89 3.20 9.07 -6.03
CA SER A 89 2.80 9.32 -7.42
C SER A 89 2.59 7.99 -8.16
N PRO A 90 1.33 7.55 -8.35
CA PRO A 90 1.04 6.30 -9.05
C PRO A 90 1.54 6.31 -10.50
N VAL A 91 2.28 5.27 -10.87
CA VAL A 91 2.91 5.15 -12.19
C VAL A 91 1.87 4.83 -13.27
N GLU A 92 2.03 5.40 -14.45
CA GLU A 92 1.28 5.06 -15.66
C GLU A 92 1.93 3.88 -16.38
N ILE A 93 1.16 2.84 -16.70
CA ILE A 93 1.67 1.66 -17.42
C ILE A 93 0.88 1.50 -18.71
N PRO A 94 1.43 2.00 -19.86
CA PRO A 94 0.81 1.80 -21.16
C PRO A 94 0.83 0.33 -21.58
N GLY A 95 -0.18 -0.10 -22.33
CA GLY A 95 -0.25 -1.43 -22.92
C GLY A 95 -0.89 -2.51 -22.05
N ILE A 96 -1.25 -2.20 -20.80
CA ILE A 96 -2.00 -3.12 -19.95
C ILE A 96 -3.20 -2.43 -19.32
N SER A 97 -4.41 -2.98 -19.48
CA SER A 97 -5.60 -2.44 -18.81
C SER A 97 -5.57 -2.73 -17.30
N THR A 98 -6.30 -1.91 -16.53
CA THR A 98 -6.45 -2.12 -15.07
C THR A 98 -6.95 -3.52 -14.75
N THR A 99 -7.94 -4.05 -15.50
CA THR A 99 -8.46 -5.42 -15.34
C THR A 99 -7.36 -6.47 -15.54
N ASN A 100 -6.59 -6.36 -16.61
CA ASN A 100 -5.55 -7.34 -16.92
C ASN A 100 -4.39 -7.27 -15.90
N PHE A 101 -4.01 -6.07 -15.49
CA PHE A 101 -3.02 -5.89 -14.43
C PHE A 101 -3.45 -6.60 -13.14
N LEU A 102 -4.67 -6.34 -12.66
CA LEU A 102 -5.21 -6.98 -11.46
C LEU A 102 -5.29 -8.50 -11.58
N LYS A 103 -5.71 -9.01 -12.74
CA LYS A 103 -5.73 -10.45 -13.02
C LYS A 103 -4.34 -11.08 -12.90
N TYR A 104 -3.34 -10.48 -13.53
CA TYR A 104 -1.97 -11.01 -13.48
C TYR A 104 -1.36 -10.90 -12.08
N ALA A 105 -1.56 -9.78 -11.40
CA ALA A 105 -1.09 -9.58 -10.05
C ALA A 105 -1.72 -10.60 -9.08
N LYS A 106 -3.06 -10.75 -9.11
CA LYS A 106 -3.76 -11.70 -8.23
C LYS A 106 -3.36 -13.16 -8.52
N ASN A 107 -3.18 -13.55 -9.78
CA ASN A 107 -2.66 -14.87 -10.14
C ASN A 107 -1.26 -15.13 -9.55
N LYS A 108 -0.39 -14.12 -9.55
CA LYS A 108 0.98 -14.25 -9.03
C LYS A 108 1.06 -14.26 -7.51
N ILE A 109 0.15 -13.54 -6.85
CA ILE A 109 0.07 -13.52 -5.38
C ILE A 109 -0.53 -14.81 -4.84
N THR A 110 -1.60 -15.32 -5.47
CA THR A 110 -2.32 -16.51 -4.99
C THR A 110 -1.74 -17.82 -5.51
N ASP A 111 -0.84 -17.79 -6.49
CA ASP A 111 -0.35 -18.94 -7.27
C ASP A 111 -1.48 -19.80 -7.86
N LYS A 112 -2.64 -19.18 -8.10
CA LYS A 112 -3.85 -19.84 -8.66
C LYS A 112 -4.42 -19.00 -9.81
N PRO A 113 -4.95 -19.66 -10.87
CA PRO A 113 -5.64 -18.95 -11.93
C PRO A 113 -6.93 -18.33 -11.40
N VAL A 114 -7.06 -17.00 -11.55
CA VAL A 114 -8.25 -16.26 -11.17
C VAL A 114 -9.31 -16.38 -12.26
N LYS A 115 -10.54 -16.67 -11.88
CA LYS A 115 -11.68 -16.71 -12.79
C LYS A 115 -12.06 -15.27 -13.18
N ILE A 116 -11.95 -14.96 -14.45
CA ILE A 116 -12.09 -13.59 -14.96
C ILE A 116 -13.46 -12.95 -14.66
N PHE A 117 -14.53 -13.74 -14.69
CA PHE A 117 -15.89 -13.23 -14.41
C PHE A 117 -16.02 -12.81 -12.94
N GLU A 118 -15.60 -13.69 -12.00
CA GLU A 118 -15.62 -13.39 -10.56
C GLU A 118 -14.76 -12.15 -10.25
N LEU A 119 -13.59 -12.02 -10.89
CA LEU A 119 -12.73 -10.86 -10.72
C LEU A 119 -13.41 -9.57 -11.23
N ARG A 120 -14.07 -9.62 -12.39
CA ARG A 120 -14.77 -8.46 -12.95
C ARG A 120 -15.92 -8.01 -12.06
N ASP A 121 -16.71 -8.95 -11.55
CA ASP A 121 -17.80 -8.64 -10.62
C ASP A 121 -17.26 -7.99 -9.33
N GLN A 122 -16.16 -8.52 -8.78
CA GLN A 122 -15.48 -7.95 -7.61
C GLN A 122 -14.99 -6.52 -7.89
N ILE A 123 -14.33 -6.30 -9.01
CA ILE A 123 -13.83 -5.00 -9.42
C ILE A 123 -14.99 -4.01 -9.59
N GLN A 124 -16.05 -4.40 -10.29
CA GLN A 124 -17.21 -3.52 -10.51
C GLN A 124 -17.84 -3.10 -9.19
N LYS A 125 -18.05 -4.03 -8.26
CA LYS A 125 -18.56 -3.73 -6.92
C LYS A 125 -17.71 -2.68 -6.21
N TYR A 126 -16.39 -2.85 -6.19
CA TYR A 126 -15.51 -1.89 -5.53
C TYR A 126 -15.43 -0.54 -6.23
N MET A 127 -15.54 -0.52 -7.57
CA MET A 127 -15.60 0.74 -8.32
C MET A 127 -16.86 1.55 -7.96
N GLU A 128 -18.01 0.89 -7.80
CA GLU A 128 -19.26 1.53 -7.36
C GLU A 128 -19.08 2.14 -5.95
N GLU A 129 -18.52 1.38 -5.00
CA GLU A 129 -18.25 1.85 -3.64
C GLU A 129 -17.26 3.03 -3.57
N LEU A 130 -16.28 3.07 -4.50
CA LEU A 130 -15.28 4.13 -4.62
C LEU A 130 -15.74 5.31 -5.51
N ASN A 131 -16.99 5.31 -6.02
CA ASN A 131 -17.49 6.30 -6.96
C ASN A 131 -16.51 6.51 -8.14
N MET A 132 -16.06 5.42 -8.76
CA MET A 132 -15.18 5.43 -9.93
C MET A 132 -15.98 5.30 -11.24
N ASN A 133 -15.51 5.97 -12.28
CA ASN A 133 -16.09 5.80 -13.62
C ASN A 133 -15.78 4.38 -14.15
N PRO A 134 -16.80 3.56 -14.48
CA PRO A 134 -16.60 2.19 -14.95
C PRO A 134 -15.71 2.05 -16.19
N LYS A 135 -15.62 3.10 -17.02
CA LYS A 135 -14.78 3.11 -18.22
C LYS A 135 -13.27 3.06 -17.92
N LEU A 136 -12.86 3.41 -16.69
CA LEU A 136 -11.44 3.41 -16.32
C LEU A 136 -10.83 2.02 -16.29
N ILE A 137 -11.63 0.98 -16.02
CA ILE A 137 -11.13 -0.40 -15.87
C ILE A 137 -10.56 -0.99 -17.17
N GLU A 138 -11.07 -0.58 -18.31
CA GLU A 138 -10.62 -1.05 -19.63
C GLU A 138 -9.51 -0.16 -20.21
N ARG A 139 -9.22 0.98 -19.57
CA ARG A 139 -8.10 1.85 -19.96
C ARG A 139 -6.78 1.30 -19.43
N ASN A 140 -5.70 1.67 -20.08
CA ASN A 140 -4.34 1.39 -19.59
C ASN A 140 -4.15 1.93 -18.16
N LEU A 141 -3.48 1.15 -17.33
CA LEU A 141 -3.32 1.41 -15.90
C LEU A 141 -2.79 2.84 -15.67
N ASN A 142 -3.62 3.65 -15.03
CA ASN A 142 -3.37 5.06 -14.67
C ASN A 142 -3.14 6.03 -15.85
N VAL A 143 -3.10 5.58 -17.11
CA VAL A 143 -2.80 6.44 -18.26
C VAL A 143 -3.93 7.44 -18.50
N GLY A 144 -3.62 8.72 -18.33
CA GLY A 144 -4.56 9.84 -18.48
C GLY A 144 -5.64 9.86 -17.40
N PHE A 145 -5.41 9.25 -16.24
CA PHE A 145 -6.26 9.40 -15.07
C PHE A 145 -5.91 10.72 -14.37
N SER A 146 -6.91 11.38 -13.81
CA SER A 146 -6.69 12.48 -12.88
C SER A 146 -5.97 12.01 -11.60
N GLY A 147 -5.42 12.91 -10.81
CA GLY A 147 -4.78 12.56 -9.53
C GLY A 147 -5.71 11.78 -8.61
N GLY A 148 -6.96 12.22 -8.47
CA GLY A 148 -7.97 11.52 -7.66
C GLY A 148 -8.33 10.13 -8.22
N GLU A 149 -8.47 10.00 -9.55
CA GLU A 149 -8.72 8.69 -10.17
C GLU A 149 -7.57 7.72 -9.99
N LYS A 150 -6.31 8.19 -10.07
CA LYS A 150 -5.12 7.37 -9.79
C LYS A 150 -5.12 6.85 -8.36
N LYS A 151 -5.42 7.71 -7.38
CA LYS A 151 -5.49 7.30 -5.97
C LYS A 151 -6.63 6.34 -5.68
N LYS A 152 -7.82 6.59 -6.22
CA LYS A 152 -8.93 5.63 -6.14
C LYS A 152 -8.58 4.29 -6.79
N ASN A 153 -7.83 4.30 -7.89
CA ASN A 153 -7.38 3.08 -8.55
C ASN A 153 -6.36 2.30 -7.70
N GLU A 154 -5.50 2.95 -6.91
CA GLU A 154 -4.63 2.26 -5.94
C GLU A 154 -5.46 1.61 -4.82
N ILE A 155 -6.49 2.30 -4.31
CA ILE A 155 -7.41 1.71 -3.32
C ILE A 155 -8.18 0.53 -3.92
N LEU A 156 -8.63 0.62 -5.17
CA LEU A 156 -9.24 -0.51 -5.89
C LEU A 156 -8.28 -1.70 -5.96
N GLN A 157 -7.01 -1.47 -6.31
CA GLN A 157 -5.99 -2.52 -6.34
C GLN A 157 -5.81 -3.17 -4.96
N MET A 158 -5.71 -2.39 -3.89
CA MET A 158 -5.64 -2.87 -2.52
C MET A 158 -6.83 -3.78 -2.17
N LEU A 159 -8.06 -3.34 -2.45
CA LEU A 159 -9.28 -4.09 -2.16
C LEU A 159 -9.37 -5.41 -2.96
N VAL A 160 -8.93 -5.42 -4.20
CA VAL A 160 -8.95 -6.61 -5.07
C VAL A 160 -7.84 -7.59 -4.73
N LEU A 161 -6.65 -7.11 -4.38
CA LEU A 161 -5.48 -7.96 -4.10
C LEU A 161 -5.48 -8.52 -2.67
N GLU A 162 -6.21 -7.89 -1.75
CA GLU A 162 -6.41 -8.35 -0.36
C GLU A 162 -5.08 -8.64 0.35
N PRO A 163 -4.11 -7.69 0.38
CA PRO A 163 -2.84 -7.91 1.05
C PRO A 163 -3.02 -8.07 2.57
N LYS A 164 -1.99 -8.56 3.27
CA LYS A 164 -1.96 -8.65 4.73
C LYS A 164 -1.53 -7.33 5.38
N LEU A 165 -0.55 -6.67 4.79
CA LEU A 165 -0.05 -5.36 5.21
C LEU A 165 -0.18 -4.37 4.07
N VAL A 166 -0.85 -3.26 4.34
CA VAL A 166 -0.94 -2.12 3.43
C VAL A 166 -0.11 -0.96 3.97
N ILE A 167 0.74 -0.39 3.12
CA ILE A 167 1.49 0.83 3.41
C ILE A 167 0.98 1.93 2.48
N LEU A 168 0.43 2.99 3.06
CA LEU A 168 -0.16 4.13 2.35
C LEU A 168 0.76 5.35 2.52
N ASP A 169 1.55 5.66 1.49
CA ASP A 169 2.49 6.79 1.53
C ASP A 169 1.88 8.02 0.86
N GLU A 170 1.51 9.02 1.69
CA GLU A 170 0.91 10.30 1.30
C GLU A 170 -0.27 10.15 0.30
N THR A 171 -1.12 9.14 0.52
CA THR A 171 -2.24 8.80 -0.37
C THR A 171 -3.30 9.89 -0.44
N ASP A 172 -3.34 10.79 0.52
CA ASP A 172 -4.24 11.94 0.60
C ASP A 172 -3.66 13.23 -0.03
N SER A 173 -2.40 13.20 -0.47
CA SER A 173 -1.75 14.38 -1.04
C SER A 173 -2.40 14.83 -2.35
N GLY A 174 -2.75 16.13 -2.45
CA GLY A 174 -3.35 16.73 -3.64
C GLY A 174 -4.80 16.31 -3.92
N LEU A 175 -5.47 15.63 -3.00
CA LEU A 175 -6.86 15.26 -3.13
C LEU A 175 -7.81 16.34 -2.60
N ASP A 176 -8.97 16.49 -3.25
CA ASP A 176 -10.10 17.23 -2.70
C ASP A 176 -10.78 16.46 -1.56
N VAL A 177 -11.70 17.13 -0.85
CA VAL A 177 -12.36 16.57 0.34
C VAL A 177 -13.14 15.29 0.01
N ASP A 178 -13.79 15.24 -1.15
CA ASP A 178 -14.63 14.09 -1.53
C ASP A 178 -13.77 12.88 -1.93
N ALA A 179 -12.63 13.13 -2.59
CA ALA A 179 -11.66 12.09 -2.90
C ALA A 179 -11.02 11.52 -1.62
N VAL A 180 -10.65 12.37 -0.64
CA VAL A 180 -10.15 11.92 0.67
C VAL A 180 -11.18 11.05 1.37
N ARG A 181 -12.44 11.45 1.43
CA ARG A 181 -13.52 10.62 2.02
C ARG A 181 -13.66 9.26 1.34
N THR A 182 -13.59 9.25 0.00
CA THR A 182 -13.69 8.01 -0.77
C THR A 182 -12.52 7.08 -0.50
N VAL A 183 -11.29 7.62 -0.43
CA VAL A 183 -10.08 6.87 -0.09
C VAL A 183 -10.19 6.31 1.33
N SER A 184 -10.57 7.13 2.32
CA SER A 184 -10.77 6.69 3.70
C SER A 184 -11.83 5.58 3.80
N LYS A 185 -12.95 5.71 3.08
CA LYS A 185 -13.98 4.65 2.99
C LYS A 185 -13.39 3.34 2.47
N GLY A 186 -12.59 3.40 1.41
CA GLY A 186 -11.94 2.21 0.85
C GLY A 186 -10.96 1.54 1.83
N ILE A 187 -10.23 2.34 2.62
CA ILE A 187 -9.35 1.82 3.67
C ILE A 187 -10.17 1.12 4.77
N GLU A 188 -11.27 1.73 5.24
CA GLU A 188 -12.15 1.10 6.23
C GLU A 188 -12.80 -0.19 5.71
N MET A 189 -13.15 -0.26 4.42
CA MET A 189 -13.68 -1.49 3.79
C MET A 189 -12.64 -2.61 3.74
N TYR A 190 -11.35 -2.28 3.66
CA TYR A 190 -10.26 -3.24 3.63
C TYR A 190 -9.97 -3.82 5.02
N LYS A 191 -10.09 -3.02 6.08
CA LYS A 191 -9.69 -3.37 7.45
C LYS A 191 -10.48 -4.56 7.98
N ASN A 192 -9.77 -5.52 8.59
CA ASN A 192 -10.33 -6.64 9.33
C ASN A 192 -9.32 -7.12 10.40
N GLU A 193 -9.65 -8.16 11.15
CA GLU A 193 -8.83 -8.68 12.26
C GLU A 193 -7.52 -9.36 11.80
N GLU A 194 -7.37 -9.70 10.52
CA GLU A 194 -6.22 -10.43 9.97
C GLU A 194 -5.22 -9.56 9.22
N ASN A 195 -5.59 -8.32 8.87
CA ASN A 195 -4.73 -7.41 8.13
C ASN A 195 -4.33 -6.19 8.95
N ALA A 196 -3.33 -5.44 8.48
CA ALA A 196 -2.93 -4.19 9.11
C ALA A 196 -2.69 -3.08 8.10
N VAL A 197 -2.77 -1.83 8.57
CA VAL A 197 -2.55 -0.64 7.76
C VAL A 197 -1.47 0.23 8.41
N LEU A 198 -0.47 0.62 7.63
CA LEU A 198 0.53 1.63 7.98
C LEU A 198 0.31 2.85 7.09
N ILE A 199 -0.11 3.96 7.68
CA ILE A 199 -0.35 5.23 6.99
C ILE A 199 0.82 6.16 7.25
N ILE A 200 1.39 6.70 6.18
CA ILE A 200 2.39 7.76 6.23
C ILE A 200 1.73 9.01 5.67
N THR A 201 1.56 10.04 6.50
CA THR A 201 0.97 11.30 6.08
C THR A 201 1.52 12.48 6.88
N HIS A 202 1.43 13.66 6.32
CA HIS A 202 1.63 14.93 7.01
C HIS A 202 0.31 15.69 7.22
N ASN A 203 -0.82 15.12 6.76
CA ASN A 203 -2.15 15.72 6.79
C ASN A 203 -3.10 14.89 7.64
N THR A 204 -3.79 15.54 8.57
CA THR A 204 -4.74 14.88 9.47
C THR A 204 -6.10 14.57 8.83
N ARG A 205 -6.42 15.15 7.66
CA ARG A 205 -7.75 15.00 7.03
C ARG A 205 -8.13 13.55 6.73
N ILE A 206 -7.18 12.73 6.29
CA ILE A 206 -7.44 11.31 6.03
C ILE A 206 -7.82 10.58 7.33
N LEU A 207 -7.21 11.00 8.46
CA LEU A 207 -7.41 10.38 9.77
C LEU A 207 -8.77 10.71 10.40
N GLU A 208 -9.42 11.82 10.00
CA GLU A 208 -10.74 12.23 10.52
C GLU A 208 -11.82 11.19 10.23
N ASN A 209 -11.62 10.36 9.20
CA ASN A 209 -12.57 9.35 8.74
C ASN A 209 -12.08 7.90 8.94
N LEU A 210 -10.98 7.72 9.69
CA LEU A 210 -10.36 6.42 9.94
C LEU A 210 -10.23 6.17 11.44
N LYS A 211 -10.52 4.94 11.86
CA LYS A 211 -10.14 4.49 13.19
C LYS A 211 -8.67 4.13 13.19
N VAL A 212 -7.86 4.88 13.93
CA VAL A 212 -6.42 4.69 14.10
C VAL A 212 -6.15 4.16 15.50
N ASP A 213 -5.22 3.22 15.66
CA ASP A 213 -4.87 2.61 16.94
C ASP A 213 -3.60 3.23 17.53
N TYR A 214 -2.61 3.62 16.72
CA TYR A 214 -1.32 4.19 17.15
C TYR A 214 -0.82 5.29 16.21
#